data_a3de10b44f1a2d6f4413f2d2e3efcd2f
#
_entry.id   a3de10b44f1a2d6f4413f2d2e3efcd2f
#
_cell.length_a   1.000
_cell.length_b   1.000
_cell.length_c   1.000
_cell.angle_alpha   90.00
_cell.angle_beta   90.00
_cell.angle_gamma   90.00
#
_symmetry.space_group_name_H-M   'P 1'
#
loop_
_entity.id
_entity.type
_entity.pdbx_description
1 polymer ?
#
loop_
_entity_poly.entity_id
_entity_poly.type
_entity_poly.pdbx_seq_one_letter_code
_entity_poly.pdbx_strand_id
1 'polypeptide(L)'
;MSSISKENYVTRNFQKISGKRWELYVITRVIHLLNDPDIEYVCQQYINPPKNKKYYLADLAFPSLKLYLEIEEGQHGGENHQAADIKRDAEILEATDWECKRIAVYVNQGNTKVDKKLELLNQEIDKFVEHIRIKKQKLISQGNDIVWEYEKKFLPETFIKKQQINVSDNVALLNHRDVLRLFGYTKGHYQRAVWKVEKFNEMVWFPKLYSNSDWVNEFDEKTDTIHQHRKDMKPHPISPNDENDRIVFAHQKNIFGQTVYKFYGVFVFDHSRTDPINHYFKRIKTSINLKKYF
;
A
#
# COMPACT_ATOMS: atom_id res chain seq x y z
N MET A 1 -17.63 -6.99 0.45
CA MET A 1 -17.35 -6.64 1.85
C MET A 1 -17.81 -5.21 2.04
N SER A 2 -18.58 -4.91 3.10
CA SER A 2 -18.92 -3.53 3.45
C SER A 2 -17.62 -2.76 3.72
N SER A 3 -17.56 -1.50 3.31
CA SER A 3 -16.47 -0.60 3.71
C SER A 3 -16.38 -0.59 5.24
N ILE A 4 -15.19 -0.75 5.77
CA ILE A 4 -14.97 -0.63 7.22
C ILE A 4 -15.06 0.87 7.53
N SER A 5 -15.93 1.28 8.45
CA SER A 5 -16.00 2.69 8.87
C SER A 5 -14.71 3.14 9.54
N LYS A 6 -14.45 4.46 9.56
CA LYS A 6 -13.26 5.04 10.20
C LYS A 6 -13.19 4.66 11.70
N GLU A 7 -14.32 4.65 12.40
CA GLU A 7 -14.39 4.25 13.82
C GLU A 7 -13.97 2.80 14.01
N ASN A 8 -14.45 1.89 13.17
CA ASN A 8 -14.06 0.49 13.21
C ASN A 8 -12.57 0.30 12.88
N TYR A 9 -12.03 1.11 11.99
CA TYR A 9 -10.60 1.09 11.69
C TYR A 9 -9.77 1.54 12.90
N VAL A 10 -10.14 2.65 13.54
CA VAL A 10 -9.49 3.19 14.74
C VAL A 10 -9.52 2.16 15.89
N THR A 11 -10.69 1.61 16.21
CA THR A 11 -10.81 0.63 17.30
C THR A 11 -9.99 -0.62 17.05
N ARG A 12 -9.93 -1.12 15.81
CA ARG A 12 -9.07 -2.26 15.45
C ARG A 12 -7.57 -1.95 15.56
N ASN A 13 -7.15 -0.72 15.32
CA ASN A 13 -5.77 -0.33 15.53
C ASN A 13 -5.38 -0.40 17.01
N PHE A 14 -6.20 0.11 17.91
CA PHE A 14 -5.94 0.01 19.36
C PHE A 14 -6.00 -1.43 19.87
N GLN A 15 -6.86 -2.31 19.29
CA GLN A 15 -6.88 -3.73 19.64
C GLN A 15 -5.54 -4.44 19.39
N LYS A 16 -4.76 -4.02 18.38
CA LYS A 16 -3.46 -4.62 18.08
C LYS A 16 -2.41 -4.42 19.18
N ILE A 17 -2.57 -3.38 19.99
CA ILE A 17 -1.61 -2.99 21.04
C ILE A 17 -2.16 -3.18 22.45
N SER A 18 -3.36 -3.71 22.62
CA SER A 18 -4.03 -3.83 23.92
C SER A 18 -3.26 -4.65 24.95
N GLY A 19 -2.45 -5.62 24.53
CA GLY A 19 -1.58 -6.43 25.39
C GLY A 19 -0.16 -5.90 25.56
N LYS A 20 0.18 -4.76 24.96
CA LYS A 20 1.53 -4.20 24.92
C LYS A 20 1.64 -2.96 25.80
N ARG A 21 2.17 -3.10 27.02
CA ARG A 21 2.15 -2.06 28.06
C ARG A 21 2.67 -0.70 27.58
N TRP A 22 3.90 -0.66 27.08
CA TRP A 22 4.55 0.60 26.73
C TRP A 22 4.07 1.16 25.39
N GLU A 23 3.85 0.29 24.40
CA GLU A 23 3.25 0.71 23.13
C GLU A 23 1.86 1.32 23.36
N LEU A 24 1.03 0.66 24.18
CA LEU A 24 -0.30 1.17 24.52
C LEU A 24 -0.20 2.57 25.16
N TYR A 25 0.69 2.76 26.16
CA TYR A 25 0.86 4.03 26.83
C TYR A 25 1.32 5.14 25.89
N VAL A 26 2.42 4.90 25.16
CA VAL A 26 3.02 5.91 24.29
C VAL A 26 2.08 6.27 23.13
N ILE A 27 1.53 5.26 22.46
CA ILE A 27 0.68 5.46 21.27
C ILE A 27 -0.62 6.18 21.64
N THR A 28 -1.31 5.76 22.71
CA THR A 28 -2.55 6.43 23.12
C THR A 28 -2.30 7.87 23.54
N ARG A 29 -1.18 8.15 24.22
CA ARG A 29 -0.80 9.53 24.58
C ARG A 29 -0.46 10.37 23.35
N VAL A 30 0.30 9.84 22.39
CA VAL A 30 0.59 10.53 21.11
C VAL A 30 -0.71 10.91 20.42
N ILE A 31 -1.62 9.96 20.23
CA ILE A 31 -2.88 10.20 19.50
C ILE A 31 -3.77 11.20 20.23
N HIS A 32 -3.85 11.08 21.57
CA HIS A 32 -4.64 12.00 22.39
C HIS A 32 -4.10 13.46 22.33
N LEU A 33 -2.78 13.63 22.46
CA LEU A 33 -2.15 14.95 22.39
C LEU A 33 -2.17 15.55 20.99
N LEU A 34 -2.03 14.70 19.95
CA LEU A 34 -2.11 15.14 18.58
C LEU A 34 -3.51 15.70 18.27
N ASN A 35 -4.56 14.99 18.69
CA ASN A 35 -5.98 15.36 18.54
C ASN A 35 -6.31 15.94 17.15
N ASP A 36 -5.80 15.29 16.08
CA ASP A 36 -5.92 15.75 14.72
C ASP A 36 -6.63 14.68 13.88
N PRO A 37 -7.90 14.89 13.49
CA PRO A 37 -8.69 13.89 12.75
C PRO A 37 -8.24 13.69 11.31
N ASP A 38 -7.40 14.58 10.78
CA ASP A 38 -6.92 14.52 9.39
C ASP A 38 -5.65 13.70 9.25
N ILE A 39 -4.97 13.38 10.35
CA ILE A 39 -3.75 12.58 10.32
C ILE A 39 -4.09 11.10 10.41
N GLU A 40 -3.85 10.37 9.32
CA GLU A 40 -3.93 8.90 9.30
C GLU A 40 -2.84 8.29 10.18
N TYR A 41 -3.22 7.31 11.03
CA TYR A 41 -2.27 6.52 11.79
C TYR A 41 -2.59 5.02 11.73
N VAL A 42 -1.56 4.21 11.87
CA VAL A 42 -1.65 2.75 11.85
C VAL A 42 -0.75 2.17 12.93
N CYS A 43 -1.36 1.46 13.90
CA CYS A 43 -0.60 0.70 14.90
C CYS A 43 -0.12 -0.62 14.29
N GLN A 44 1.10 -1.05 14.64
CA GLN A 44 1.70 -2.28 14.14
C GLN A 44 1.61 -2.35 12.60
N GLN A 45 2.14 -1.30 11.95
CA GLN A 45 2.10 -1.20 10.51
C GLN A 45 2.98 -2.28 9.87
N TYR A 46 2.34 -3.19 9.17
CA TYR A 46 3.04 -4.19 8.36
C TYR A 46 3.77 -3.53 7.19
N ILE A 47 5.07 -3.83 7.05
CA ILE A 47 5.92 -3.37 5.96
C ILE A 47 6.70 -4.57 5.42
N ASN A 48 6.57 -4.85 4.13
CA ASN A 48 7.27 -5.95 3.46
C ASN A 48 8.14 -5.39 2.33
N PRO A 49 9.44 -5.13 2.59
CA PRO A 49 10.37 -4.65 1.56
C PRO A 49 10.47 -5.65 0.40
N PRO A 50 10.43 -5.20 -0.86
CA PRO A 50 10.39 -6.09 -2.04
C PRO A 50 11.58 -7.03 -2.16
N LYS A 51 12.75 -6.62 -1.66
CA LYS A 51 14.00 -7.40 -1.73
C LYS A 51 14.17 -8.38 -0.55
N ASN A 52 13.29 -8.35 0.43
CA ASN A 52 13.42 -9.16 1.63
C ASN A 52 12.33 -10.22 1.73
N LYS A 53 12.69 -11.40 2.33
CA LYS A 53 11.70 -12.44 2.66
C LYS A 53 11.01 -12.20 4.00
N LYS A 54 11.48 -11.21 4.79
CA LYS A 54 10.96 -10.87 6.11
C LYS A 54 10.16 -9.58 6.03
N TYR A 55 9.04 -9.55 6.74
CA TYR A 55 8.28 -8.32 6.98
C TYR A 55 8.70 -7.69 8.31
N TYR A 56 8.39 -6.42 8.45
CA TYR A 56 8.56 -5.64 9.68
C TYR A 56 7.21 -5.13 10.16
N LEU A 57 7.12 -4.84 11.46
CA LEU A 57 5.99 -4.15 12.06
C LEU A 57 6.51 -2.86 12.70
N ALA A 58 6.09 -1.72 12.17
CA ALA A 58 6.36 -0.43 12.81
C ALA A 58 5.29 -0.18 13.89
N ASP A 59 5.70 0.19 15.10
CA ASP A 59 4.79 0.28 16.24
C ASP A 59 3.66 1.28 15.99
N LEU A 60 4.01 2.47 15.48
CA LEU A 60 3.04 3.48 15.06
C LEU A 60 3.52 4.16 13.76
N ALA A 61 2.70 4.15 12.74
CA ALA A 61 2.98 4.81 11.46
C ALA A 61 1.98 5.91 11.14
N PHE A 62 2.46 6.95 10.44
CA PHE A 62 1.70 8.06 9.88
C PHE A 62 1.94 8.11 8.37
N PRO A 63 1.19 7.30 7.56
CA PRO A 63 1.48 7.12 6.14
C PRO A 63 1.45 8.41 5.32
N SER A 64 0.48 9.29 5.58
CA SER A 64 0.37 10.59 4.91
C SER A 64 1.54 11.54 5.18
N LEU A 65 2.23 11.34 6.31
CA LEU A 65 3.39 12.12 6.72
C LEU A 65 4.72 11.44 6.39
N LYS A 66 4.71 10.22 5.86
CA LYS A 66 5.92 9.41 5.63
C LYS A 66 6.78 9.31 6.89
N LEU A 67 6.16 8.94 8.00
CA LEU A 67 6.77 8.91 9.33
C LEU A 67 6.33 7.67 10.07
N TYR A 68 7.24 7.05 10.84
CA TYR A 68 6.88 6.03 11.80
C TYR A 68 7.67 6.16 13.10
N LEU A 69 7.11 5.60 14.17
CA LEU A 69 7.68 5.56 15.51
C LEU A 69 7.96 4.11 15.89
N GLU A 70 9.14 3.87 16.45
CA GLU A 70 9.53 2.65 17.17
C GLU A 70 9.62 2.94 18.66
N ILE A 71 9.08 2.06 19.48
CA ILE A 71 9.10 2.18 20.93
C ILE A 71 10.05 1.13 21.48
N GLU A 72 11.21 1.60 21.97
CA GLU A 72 12.28 0.72 22.41
C GLU A 72 12.10 0.31 23.87
N GLU A 73 11.85 -0.97 24.10
CA GLU A 73 11.79 -1.58 25.43
C GLU A 73 13.17 -2.13 25.86
N GLY A 74 13.49 -2.02 27.17
CA GLY A 74 14.83 -2.35 27.69
C GLY A 74 15.26 -3.81 27.56
N GLN A 75 14.35 -4.73 27.32
CA GLN A 75 14.62 -6.18 27.34
C GLN A 75 15.34 -6.73 26.10
N HIS A 76 15.47 -5.95 25.01
CA HIS A 76 15.96 -6.41 23.69
C HIS A 76 17.33 -5.85 23.28
N GLY A 77 18.23 -5.48 24.21
CA GLY A 77 19.46 -4.78 23.88
C GLY A 77 20.76 -5.59 24.05
N GLY A 78 21.19 -6.29 23.03
CA GLY A 78 22.57 -6.76 22.86
C GLY A 78 23.24 -6.10 21.64
N GLU A 79 24.58 -6.06 21.55
CA GLU A 79 25.32 -5.44 20.43
C GLU A 79 24.90 -5.95 19.04
N ASN A 80 24.47 -7.21 18.95
CA ASN A 80 23.97 -7.82 17.71
C ASN A 80 22.63 -7.23 17.24
N HIS A 81 21.87 -6.55 18.12
CA HIS A 81 20.58 -5.94 17.77
C HIS A 81 20.76 -4.59 17.08
N GLN A 82 21.79 -3.79 17.42
CA GLN A 82 22.01 -2.48 16.79
C GLN A 82 22.28 -2.58 15.28
N ALA A 83 23.10 -3.54 14.86
CA ALA A 83 23.37 -3.77 13.43
C ALA A 83 22.12 -4.25 12.68
N ALA A 84 21.31 -5.08 13.32
CA ALA A 84 20.04 -5.56 12.77
C ALA A 84 19.00 -4.43 12.65
N ASP A 85 18.94 -3.52 13.62
CA ASP A 85 18.03 -2.36 13.61
C ASP A 85 18.43 -1.35 12.54
N ILE A 86 19.73 -1.04 12.37
CA ILE A 86 20.22 -0.15 11.30
C ILE A 86 19.86 -0.73 9.93
N LYS A 87 20.06 -2.03 9.74
CA LYS A 87 19.69 -2.72 8.49
C LYS A 87 18.18 -2.65 8.24
N ARG A 88 17.37 -2.91 9.28
CA ARG A 88 15.92 -2.83 9.22
C ARG A 88 15.45 -1.44 8.81
N ASP A 89 15.99 -0.39 9.44
CA ASP A 89 15.64 0.99 9.12
C ASP A 89 16.00 1.36 7.69
N ALA A 90 17.17 0.93 7.20
CA ALA A 90 17.58 1.16 5.83
C ALA A 90 16.64 0.45 4.83
N GLU A 91 16.23 -0.78 5.11
CA GLU A 91 15.30 -1.54 4.27
C GLU A 91 13.89 -0.94 4.28
N ILE A 92 13.43 -0.45 5.43
CA ILE A 92 12.13 0.26 5.53
C ILE A 92 12.20 1.59 4.78
N LEU A 93 13.28 2.38 4.96
CA LEU A 93 13.47 3.64 4.27
C LEU A 93 13.51 3.45 2.74
N GLU A 94 14.26 2.46 2.25
CA GLU A 94 14.32 2.15 0.81
C GLU A 94 12.95 1.77 0.25
N ALA A 95 12.14 1.02 1.02
CA ALA A 95 10.83 0.54 0.59
C ALA A 95 9.73 1.61 0.67
N THR A 96 9.80 2.54 1.62
CA THR A 96 8.68 3.44 1.96
C THR A 96 9.01 4.92 1.78
N ASP A 97 10.28 5.30 1.81
CA ASP A 97 10.74 6.69 1.94
C ASP A 97 10.23 7.36 3.26
N TRP A 98 10.08 6.56 4.33
CA TRP A 98 9.57 7.01 5.61
C TRP A 98 10.68 7.29 6.62
N GLU A 99 10.54 8.40 7.34
CA GLU A 99 11.41 8.76 8.44
C GLU A 99 11.10 7.91 9.68
N CYS A 100 12.15 7.35 10.32
CA CYS A 100 12.04 6.68 11.61
C CYS A 100 12.27 7.65 12.77
N LYS A 101 11.42 7.60 13.78
CA LYS A 101 11.68 8.16 15.11
C LYS A 101 11.64 7.07 16.15
N ARG A 102 12.39 7.26 17.25
CA ARG A 102 12.50 6.29 18.34
C ARG A 102 12.25 6.94 19.67
N ILE A 103 11.50 6.26 20.52
CA ILE A 103 11.30 6.64 21.92
C ILE A 103 11.68 5.44 22.77
N ALA A 104 12.78 5.56 23.53
CA ALA A 104 13.16 4.55 24.50
C ALA A 104 12.35 4.74 25.79
N VAL A 105 11.71 3.67 26.26
CA VAL A 105 10.95 3.70 27.54
C VAL A 105 11.82 3.33 28.73
N TYR A 106 13.13 3.24 28.55
CA TYR A 106 14.12 2.90 29.55
C TYR A 106 15.27 3.91 29.58
N VAL A 107 16.03 3.89 30.66
CA VAL A 107 17.34 4.54 30.79
C VAL A 107 18.37 3.53 31.26
N ASN A 108 19.64 3.73 30.86
CA ASN A 108 20.75 2.91 31.34
C ASN A 108 21.19 3.38 32.71
N GLN A 109 21.23 2.46 33.72
CA GLN A 109 21.85 2.67 35.02
C GLN A 109 23.01 1.66 35.13
N GLY A 110 24.23 2.13 34.83
CA GLY A 110 25.36 1.21 34.67
C GLY A 110 25.10 0.19 33.54
N ASN A 111 25.18 -1.10 33.87
CA ASN A 111 24.94 -2.19 32.94
C ASN A 111 23.48 -2.69 32.89
N THR A 112 22.56 -2.03 33.61
CA THR A 112 21.15 -2.41 33.65
C THR A 112 20.28 -1.36 32.99
N LYS A 113 19.19 -1.83 32.36
CA LYS A 113 18.14 -0.97 31.82
C LYS A 113 16.98 -0.92 32.80
N VAL A 114 16.57 0.26 33.17
CA VAL A 114 15.42 0.49 34.09
C VAL A 114 14.38 1.37 33.39
N ASP A 115 13.12 1.18 33.75
CA ASP A 115 12.03 1.97 33.19
C ASP A 115 12.28 3.47 33.42
N LYS A 116 12.10 4.27 32.38
CA LYS A 116 12.23 5.73 32.40
C LYS A 116 11.12 6.32 33.29
N LYS A 117 11.44 7.36 34.05
CA LYS A 117 10.42 8.13 34.80
C LYS A 117 9.40 8.69 33.81
N LEU A 118 8.11 8.63 34.17
CA LEU A 118 7.02 9.06 33.30
C LEU A 118 7.13 10.51 32.83
N GLU A 119 7.64 11.41 33.70
CA GLU A 119 7.83 12.81 33.33
C GLU A 119 8.80 12.97 32.15
N LEU A 120 9.92 12.24 32.17
CA LEU A 120 10.92 12.27 31.10
C LEU A 120 10.38 11.64 29.83
N LEU A 121 9.68 10.50 29.94
CA LEU A 121 9.03 9.85 28.81
C LEU A 121 7.98 10.77 28.17
N ASN A 122 7.17 11.44 29.00
CA ASN A 122 6.16 12.38 28.52
C ASN A 122 6.77 13.56 27.76
N GLN A 123 7.90 14.10 28.21
CA GLN A 123 8.60 15.17 27.49
C GLN A 123 9.08 14.71 26.09
N GLU A 124 9.52 13.47 25.95
CA GLU A 124 9.92 12.92 24.65
C GLU A 124 8.69 12.71 23.75
N ILE A 125 7.58 12.24 24.30
CA ILE A 125 6.31 12.12 23.57
C ILE A 125 5.84 13.49 23.11
N ASP A 126 5.87 14.51 23.95
CA ASP A 126 5.45 15.87 23.62
C ASP A 126 6.30 16.46 22.48
N LYS A 127 7.63 16.24 22.49
CA LYS A 127 8.54 16.60 21.39
C LYS A 127 8.20 15.87 20.10
N PHE A 128 7.84 14.60 20.19
CA PHE A 128 7.45 13.83 19.01
C PHE A 128 6.12 14.31 18.42
N VAL A 129 5.14 14.64 19.26
CA VAL A 129 3.87 15.23 18.81
C VAL A 129 4.09 16.57 18.11
N GLU A 130 4.98 17.42 18.63
CA GLU A 130 5.34 18.68 17.99
C GLU A 130 6.03 18.45 16.64
N HIS A 131 6.93 17.46 16.55
CA HIS A 131 7.54 17.05 15.29
C HIS A 131 6.48 16.65 14.23
N ILE A 132 5.45 15.90 14.62
CA ILE A 132 4.33 15.55 13.73
C ILE A 132 3.62 16.80 13.21
N ARG A 133 3.31 17.75 14.10
CA ARG A 133 2.63 19.01 13.75
C ARG A 133 3.45 19.84 12.76
N ILE A 134 4.73 20.03 13.03
CA ILE A 134 5.66 20.74 12.14
C ILE A 134 5.73 20.05 10.76
N LYS A 135 5.83 18.74 10.75
CA LYS A 135 5.90 17.96 9.50
C LYS A 135 4.61 18.08 8.69
N LYS A 136 3.43 18.04 9.34
CA LYS A 136 2.14 18.29 8.68
C LYS A 136 2.11 19.67 8.04
N GLN A 137 2.46 20.72 8.79
CA GLN A 137 2.47 22.09 8.30
C GLN A 137 3.41 22.28 7.11
N LYS A 138 4.61 21.69 7.18
CA LYS A 138 5.57 21.71 6.06
C LYS A 138 4.98 21.06 4.80
N LEU A 139 4.32 19.91 4.91
CA LEU A 139 3.71 19.24 3.76
C LEU A 139 2.56 20.05 3.18
N ILE A 140 1.72 20.67 4.01
CA ILE A 140 0.64 21.56 3.56
C ILE A 140 1.21 22.77 2.82
N SER A 141 2.27 23.40 3.35
CA SER A 141 2.92 24.54 2.68
C SER A 141 3.55 24.18 1.33
N GLN A 142 3.83 22.91 1.10
CA GLN A 142 4.31 22.35 -0.17
C GLN A 142 3.17 21.96 -1.13
N GLY A 143 1.91 22.26 -0.78
CA GLY A 143 0.75 21.95 -1.61
C GLY A 143 0.19 20.55 -1.46
N ASN A 144 0.61 19.77 -0.42
CA ASN A 144 0.04 18.48 -0.13
C ASN A 144 -1.26 18.64 0.68
N ASP A 145 -2.29 17.91 0.28
CA ASP A 145 -3.53 17.81 1.03
C ASP A 145 -3.42 16.69 2.07
N ILE A 146 -3.41 17.04 3.35
CA ILE A 146 -3.33 16.09 4.45
C ILE A 146 -4.72 15.95 5.06
N VAL A 147 -5.51 15.05 4.48
CA VAL A 147 -6.86 14.74 4.94
C VAL A 147 -7.02 13.23 5.07
N TRP A 148 -7.49 12.80 6.22
CA TRP A 148 -7.78 11.39 6.45
C TRP A 148 -9.25 11.06 6.14
N GLU A 149 -9.53 10.88 4.87
CA GLU A 149 -10.80 10.37 4.40
C GLU A 149 -10.68 8.86 4.13
N TYR A 150 -10.58 8.07 5.19
CA TYR A 150 -10.36 6.62 5.10
C TYR A 150 -11.33 5.93 4.13
N GLU A 151 -12.61 6.31 4.19
CA GLU A 151 -13.66 5.71 3.37
C GLU A 151 -13.54 6.09 1.88
N LYS A 152 -12.95 7.25 1.57
CA LYS A 152 -12.81 7.75 0.20
C LYS A 152 -11.56 7.27 -0.50
N LYS A 153 -10.53 6.83 0.23
CA LYS A 153 -9.22 6.43 -0.30
C LYS A 153 -9.29 5.39 -1.43
N PHE A 154 -10.24 4.47 -1.34
CA PHE A 154 -10.42 3.37 -2.29
C PHE A 154 -11.77 3.40 -3.02
N LEU A 155 -12.49 4.52 -2.96
CA LEU A 155 -13.77 4.65 -3.66
C LEU A 155 -13.55 4.99 -5.14
N PRO A 156 -14.23 4.30 -6.07
CA PRO A 156 -14.14 4.60 -7.49
C PRO A 156 -14.57 6.03 -7.82
N GLU A 157 -15.53 6.59 -7.09
CA GLU A 157 -16.05 7.95 -7.26
C GLU A 157 -14.96 9.03 -7.14
N THR A 158 -13.94 8.79 -6.30
CA THR A 158 -12.78 9.69 -6.15
C THR A 158 -12.00 9.79 -7.45
N PHE A 159 -11.82 8.68 -8.16
CA PHE A 159 -11.10 8.64 -9.43
C PHE A 159 -11.98 9.09 -10.61
N ILE A 160 -13.28 8.76 -10.60
CA ILE A 160 -14.25 9.21 -11.61
C ILE A 160 -14.32 10.74 -11.65
N LYS A 161 -14.35 11.40 -10.48
CA LYS A 161 -14.31 12.87 -10.38
C LYS A 161 -13.08 13.50 -11.01
N LYS A 162 -11.92 12.83 -10.93
CA LYS A 162 -10.68 13.27 -11.59
C LYS A 162 -10.73 13.13 -13.11
N GLN A 163 -11.69 12.35 -13.64
CA GLN A 163 -11.93 12.10 -15.07
C GLN A 163 -10.77 11.44 -15.83
N GLN A 164 -9.62 11.29 -15.21
CA GLN A 164 -8.43 10.65 -15.75
C GLN A 164 -7.65 9.96 -14.64
N ILE A 165 -7.05 8.83 -14.95
CA ILE A 165 -6.12 8.12 -14.07
C ILE A 165 -4.80 7.89 -14.81
N ASN A 166 -3.67 7.96 -14.08
CA ASN A 166 -2.33 7.72 -14.61
C ASN A 166 -1.64 6.64 -13.76
N VAL A 167 -0.70 5.94 -14.35
CA VAL A 167 0.14 4.97 -13.61
C VAL A 167 0.91 5.65 -12.48
N SER A 168 1.39 6.89 -12.73
CA SER A 168 2.10 7.71 -11.74
C SER A 168 1.25 8.08 -10.52
N ASP A 169 -0.09 8.08 -10.63
CA ASP A 169 -0.99 8.38 -9.52
C ASP A 169 -1.12 7.22 -8.53
N ASN A 170 -0.49 6.07 -8.82
CA ASN A 170 -0.56 4.84 -8.02
C ASN A 170 -2.00 4.40 -7.70
N VAL A 171 -2.91 4.58 -8.65
CA VAL A 171 -4.33 4.24 -8.50
C VAL A 171 -4.50 2.78 -8.14
N ALA A 172 -5.13 2.52 -7.01
CA ALA A 172 -5.39 1.17 -6.52
C ALA A 172 -6.78 1.09 -5.87
N LEU A 173 -7.46 -0.02 -6.08
CA LEU A 173 -8.79 -0.31 -5.53
C LEU A 173 -8.79 -1.68 -4.85
N LEU A 174 -9.76 -1.95 -3.97
CA LEU A 174 -9.76 -3.14 -3.12
C LEU A 174 -10.44 -4.36 -3.72
N ASN A 175 -11.24 -4.18 -4.77
CA ASN A 175 -11.97 -5.30 -5.39
C ASN A 175 -12.28 -5.04 -6.86
N HIS A 176 -12.61 -6.11 -7.60
CA HIS A 176 -12.95 -6.06 -9.03
C HIS A 176 -14.10 -5.12 -9.33
N ARG A 177 -15.19 -5.20 -8.55
CA ARG A 177 -16.39 -4.38 -8.78
C ARG A 177 -16.07 -2.89 -8.76
N ASP A 178 -15.26 -2.44 -7.81
CA ASP A 178 -14.93 -1.02 -7.68
C ASP A 178 -14.01 -0.55 -8.80
N VAL A 179 -13.09 -1.42 -9.28
CA VAL A 179 -12.36 -1.15 -10.53
C VAL A 179 -13.30 -1.03 -11.72
N LEU A 180 -14.24 -1.97 -11.89
CA LEU A 180 -15.15 -1.97 -13.03
C LEU A 180 -16.10 -0.76 -13.04
N ARG A 181 -16.43 -0.21 -11.87
CA ARG A 181 -17.20 1.04 -11.75
C ARG A 181 -16.53 2.22 -12.44
N LEU A 182 -15.20 2.25 -12.52
CA LEU A 182 -14.47 3.27 -13.29
C LEU A 182 -14.83 3.23 -14.79
N PHE A 183 -15.40 2.15 -15.26
CA PHE A 183 -15.71 1.87 -16.67
C PHE A 183 -17.22 1.68 -16.92
N GLY A 184 -18.06 2.20 -16.01
CA GLY A 184 -19.52 2.18 -16.19
C GLY A 184 -20.21 0.89 -15.75
N TYR A 185 -19.52 -0.02 -15.02
CA TYR A 185 -20.16 -1.22 -14.47
C TYR A 185 -21.11 -0.88 -13.33
N THR A 186 -22.37 -1.28 -13.46
CA THR A 186 -23.44 -0.99 -12.49
C THR A 186 -23.93 -2.21 -11.72
N LYS A 187 -23.49 -3.42 -12.13
CA LYS A 187 -23.98 -4.68 -11.53
C LYS A 187 -23.26 -4.97 -10.18
N GLY A 188 -23.65 -6.05 -9.54
CA GLY A 188 -23.16 -6.45 -8.22
C GLY A 188 -21.75 -7.06 -8.22
N HIS A 189 -21.63 -8.21 -7.56
CA HIS A 189 -20.35 -8.90 -7.38
C HIS A 189 -19.72 -9.38 -8.71
N TYR A 190 -18.39 -9.25 -8.82
CA TYR A 190 -17.62 -9.70 -9.97
C TYR A 190 -16.29 -10.32 -9.53
N GLN A 191 -15.95 -11.50 -10.08
CA GLN A 191 -14.73 -12.24 -9.72
C GLN A 191 -14.00 -12.90 -10.91
N ARG A 192 -14.37 -12.58 -12.14
CA ARG A 192 -13.66 -13.11 -13.33
C ARG A 192 -12.37 -12.32 -13.58
N ALA A 193 -11.40 -12.95 -14.22
CA ALA A 193 -10.11 -12.35 -14.55
C ALA A 193 -10.18 -11.21 -15.57
N VAL A 194 -11.22 -11.19 -16.40
CA VAL A 194 -11.42 -10.19 -17.46
C VAL A 194 -12.89 -9.75 -17.53
N TRP A 195 -13.12 -8.50 -17.93
CA TRP A 195 -14.44 -7.95 -18.21
C TRP A 195 -14.37 -7.08 -19.47
N LYS A 196 -15.21 -7.38 -20.48
CA LYS A 196 -15.29 -6.59 -21.71
C LYS A 196 -16.06 -5.31 -21.46
N VAL A 197 -15.47 -4.17 -21.83
CA VAL A 197 -16.13 -2.87 -21.72
C VAL A 197 -17.15 -2.75 -22.84
N GLU A 198 -18.43 -2.51 -22.48
CA GLU A 198 -19.49 -2.35 -23.45
C GLU A 198 -19.19 -1.15 -24.37
N LYS A 199 -19.51 -1.30 -25.67
CA LYS A 199 -19.33 -0.27 -26.73
C LYS A 199 -17.88 0.08 -27.08
N PHE A 200 -16.88 -0.56 -26.48
CA PHE A 200 -15.47 -0.30 -26.74
C PHE A 200 -14.73 -1.59 -27.10
N ASN A 201 -13.68 -1.48 -27.92
CA ASN A 201 -12.76 -2.60 -28.15
C ASN A 201 -11.73 -2.70 -27.02
N GLU A 202 -12.23 -2.69 -25.79
CA GLU A 202 -11.43 -2.67 -24.57
C GLU A 202 -11.94 -3.71 -23.58
N MET A 203 -11.02 -4.25 -22.77
CA MET A 203 -11.35 -5.09 -21.64
C MET A 203 -10.54 -4.72 -20.40
N VAL A 204 -11.15 -4.79 -19.24
CA VAL A 204 -10.45 -4.71 -17.96
C VAL A 204 -9.90 -6.09 -17.65
N TRP A 205 -8.60 -6.16 -17.37
CA TRP A 205 -7.89 -7.38 -17.04
C TRP A 205 -7.25 -7.30 -15.66
N PHE A 206 -7.40 -8.38 -14.87
CA PHE A 206 -6.94 -8.50 -13.50
C PHE A 206 -5.84 -9.57 -13.36
N PRO A 207 -4.66 -9.40 -13.98
CA PRO A 207 -3.59 -10.39 -13.86
C PRO A 207 -3.05 -10.40 -12.42
N LYS A 208 -2.65 -11.60 -11.97
CA LYS A 208 -1.82 -11.75 -10.76
C LYS A 208 -0.36 -11.69 -11.20
N LEU A 209 0.34 -10.61 -10.89
CA LEU A 209 1.78 -10.46 -11.18
C LEU A 209 2.64 -11.19 -10.16
N TYR A 210 2.25 -12.42 -9.83
CA TYR A 210 2.98 -13.36 -8.99
C TYR A 210 2.52 -14.77 -9.33
N SER A 211 3.34 -15.78 -9.01
CA SER A 211 3.00 -17.18 -9.29
C SER A 211 1.68 -17.56 -8.62
N ASN A 212 0.73 -18.04 -9.40
CA ASN A 212 -0.54 -18.61 -8.94
C ASN A 212 -0.65 -20.10 -9.35
N SER A 213 -1.83 -20.72 -9.22
CA SER A 213 -2.00 -22.17 -9.48
C SER A 213 -1.74 -22.56 -10.93
N ASP A 214 -2.25 -21.78 -11.90
CA ASP A 214 -2.31 -22.19 -13.32
C ASP A 214 -1.51 -21.30 -14.26
N TRP A 215 -1.38 -20.01 -13.92
CA TRP A 215 -0.81 -18.98 -14.76
C TRP A 215 0.37 -18.29 -14.11
N VAL A 216 1.35 -17.93 -14.93
CA VAL A 216 2.43 -17.02 -14.59
C VAL A 216 2.22 -15.75 -15.43
N ASN A 217 2.20 -14.59 -14.76
CA ASN A 217 2.19 -13.28 -15.39
C ASN A 217 3.33 -12.47 -14.79
N GLU A 218 4.22 -11.97 -15.61
CA GLU A 218 5.37 -11.20 -15.21
C GLU A 218 5.38 -9.86 -15.95
N PHE A 219 5.53 -8.78 -15.23
CA PHE A 219 5.69 -7.45 -15.82
C PHE A 219 7.17 -7.06 -15.83
N ASP A 220 7.69 -6.82 -17.02
CA ASP A 220 9.03 -6.30 -17.23
C ASP A 220 8.95 -4.78 -17.43
N GLU A 221 9.44 -4.04 -16.42
CA GLU A 221 9.46 -2.57 -16.44
C GLU A 221 10.38 -2.00 -17.53
N LYS A 222 11.44 -2.73 -17.95
CA LYS A 222 12.40 -2.26 -18.95
C LYS A 222 11.81 -2.27 -20.36
N THR A 223 10.97 -3.26 -20.62
CA THR A 223 10.33 -3.44 -21.93
C THR A 223 8.88 -3.02 -21.96
N ASP A 224 8.30 -2.60 -20.82
CA ASP A 224 6.88 -2.27 -20.68
C ASP A 224 5.96 -3.39 -21.17
N THR A 225 6.29 -4.63 -20.81
CA THR A 225 5.61 -5.81 -21.36
C THR A 225 5.14 -6.74 -20.24
N ILE A 226 3.92 -7.26 -20.36
CA ILE A 226 3.47 -8.39 -19.54
C ILE A 226 3.68 -9.66 -20.34
N HIS A 227 4.45 -10.60 -19.79
CA HIS A 227 4.60 -11.96 -20.27
C HIS A 227 3.62 -12.87 -19.52
N GLN A 228 2.82 -13.63 -20.24
CA GLN A 228 1.86 -14.58 -19.71
C GLN A 228 2.10 -15.96 -20.31
N HIS A 229 2.18 -16.97 -19.46
CA HIS A 229 2.21 -18.38 -19.88
C HIS A 229 1.54 -19.29 -18.85
N ARG A 230 1.19 -20.49 -19.23
CA ARG A 230 0.74 -21.51 -18.29
C ARG A 230 1.92 -22.05 -17.49
N LYS A 231 1.68 -22.37 -16.21
CA LYS A 231 2.73 -22.95 -15.34
C LYS A 231 3.21 -24.33 -15.81
N ASP A 232 2.33 -25.11 -16.46
CA ASP A 232 2.64 -26.41 -17.03
C ASP A 232 3.24 -26.32 -18.46
N MET A 233 3.52 -25.11 -18.95
CA MET A 233 4.08 -24.79 -20.27
C MET A 233 3.30 -25.38 -21.44
N LYS A 234 2.02 -25.71 -21.25
CA LYS A 234 1.18 -26.19 -22.34
C LYS A 234 0.73 -25.05 -23.23
N PRO A 235 0.63 -25.31 -24.54
CA PRO A 235 0.08 -24.34 -25.47
C PRO A 235 -1.33 -23.90 -25.08
N HIS A 236 -1.65 -22.65 -25.32
CA HIS A 236 -2.99 -22.09 -25.19
C HIS A 236 -3.29 -21.24 -26.44
N PRO A 237 -4.48 -21.37 -27.01
CA PRO A 237 -4.80 -20.68 -28.25
C PRO A 237 -4.95 -19.19 -28.01
N ILE A 238 -4.57 -18.39 -29.02
CA ILE A 238 -4.89 -16.97 -29.09
C ILE A 238 -6.42 -16.85 -29.21
N SER A 239 -6.99 -16.08 -28.31
CA SER A 239 -8.44 -15.84 -28.28
C SER A 239 -8.78 -14.57 -29.06
N PRO A 240 -9.96 -14.48 -29.72
CA PRO A 240 -10.44 -13.22 -30.29
C PRO A 240 -10.50 -12.06 -29.28
N ASN A 241 -10.57 -12.37 -27.99
CA ASN A 241 -10.50 -11.37 -26.92
C ASN A 241 -9.10 -10.80 -26.73
N ASP A 242 -8.04 -11.43 -27.25
CA ASP A 242 -6.67 -10.94 -27.16
C ASP A 242 -6.47 -9.69 -28.03
N GLU A 243 -7.30 -9.52 -29.06
CA GLU A 243 -7.33 -8.32 -29.93
C GLU A 243 -7.92 -7.07 -29.26
N ASN A 244 -8.52 -7.19 -28.08
CA ASN A 244 -9.00 -6.01 -27.34
C ASN A 244 -7.88 -5.35 -26.57
N ASP A 245 -7.88 -4.02 -26.52
CA ASP A 245 -7.00 -3.25 -25.64
C ASP A 245 -7.27 -3.67 -24.18
N ARG A 246 -6.22 -4.00 -23.45
CA ARG A 246 -6.32 -4.47 -22.07
C ARG A 246 -6.02 -3.35 -21.07
N ILE A 247 -7.03 -2.88 -20.37
CA ILE A 247 -6.88 -1.98 -19.23
C ILE A 247 -6.48 -2.84 -18.05
N VAL A 248 -5.22 -2.74 -17.63
CA VAL A 248 -4.65 -3.64 -16.62
C VAL A 248 -4.77 -3.06 -15.22
N PHE A 249 -5.48 -3.79 -14.36
CA PHE A 249 -5.48 -3.60 -12.92
C PHE A 249 -4.91 -4.86 -12.25
N ALA A 250 -3.60 -4.88 -12.04
CA ALA A 250 -2.93 -6.06 -11.52
C ALA A 250 -3.28 -6.30 -10.05
N HIS A 251 -3.66 -7.55 -9.76
CA HIS A 251 -3.84 -8.03 -8.40
C HIS A 251 -2.49 -8.27 -7.75
N GLN A 252 -2.20 -7.53 -6.67
CA GLN A 252 -0.95 -7.64 -5.95
C GLN A 252 -1.13 -7.31 -4.47
N LYS A 253 -0.16 -7.71 -3.66
CA LYS A 253 0.00 -7.15 -2.31
C LYS A 253 0.88 -5.91 -2.41
N ASN A 254 0.41 -4.80 -1.83
CA ASN A 254 1.27 -3.64 -1.66
C ASN A 254 2.30 -3.90 -0.55
N ILE A 255 3.25 -2.98 -0.38
CA ILE A 255 4.29 -3.08 0.67
C ILE A 255 3.71 -3.16 2.09
N PHE A 256 2.46 -2.74 2.28
CA PHE A 256 1.73 -2.81 3.55
C PHE A 256 0.89 -4.09 3.70
N GLY A 257 1.10 -5.09 2.85
CA GLY A 257 0.43 -6.38 2.90
C GLY A 257 -1.04 -6.38 2.48
N GLN A 258 -1.58 -5.22 2.06
CA GLN A 258 -2.96 -5.13 1.58
C GLN A 258 -3.05 -5.69 0.16
N THR A 259 -4.05 -6.50 -0.10
CA THR A 259 -4.39 -6.92 -1.46
C THR A 259 -5.10 -5.77 -2.18
N VAL A 260 -4.54 -5.36 -3.30
CA VAL A 260 -5.05 -4.26 -4.13
C VAL A 260 -5.06 -4.63 -5.61
N TYR A 261 -5.88 -3.93 -6.38
CA TYR A 261 -5.89 -3.93 -7.83
C TYR A 261 -5.30 -2.59 -8.29
N LYS A 262 -4.01 -2.62 -8.66
CA LYS A 262 -3.26 -1.42 -9.05
C LYS A 262 -3.29 -1.24 -10.56
N PHE A 263 -3.51 0.01 -11.00
CA PHE A 263 -3.49 0.38 -12.41
C PHE A 263 -2.07 0.33 -12.99
N TYR A 264 -1.89 -0.41 -14.07
CA TYR A 264 -0.62 -0.57 -14.78
C TYR A 264 -0.60 0.06 -16.17
N GLY A 265 -1.73 0.59 -16.64
CA GLY A 265 -1.86 1.18 -17.97
C GLY A 265 -2.75 0.38 -18.91
N VAL A 266 -2.64 0.71 -20.22
CA VAL A 266 -3.35 0.02 -21.30
C VAL A 266 -2.33 -0.75 -22.12
N PHE A 267 -2.61 -2.01 -22.39
CA PHE A 267 -1.75 -2.95 -23.08
C PHE A 267 -2.45 -3.50 -24.32
N VAL A 268 -1.69 -3.83 -25.35
CA VAL A 268 -2.14 -4.56 -26.54
C VAL A 268 -1.38 -5.87 -26.68
N PHE A 269 -2.00 -6.83 -27.33
CA PHE A 269 -1.38 -8.11 -27.63
C PHE A 269 -0.22 -7.92 -28.62
N ASP A 270 0.94 -8.48 -28.32
CA ASP A 270 2.15 -8.38 -29.14
C ASP A 270 2.32 -9.65 -30.00
N HIS A 271 1.74 -9.62 -31.17
CA HIS A 271 1.83 -10.74 -32.15
C HIS A 271 3.26 -11.09 -32.55
N SER A 272 4.16 -10.10 -32.54
CA SER A 272 5.54 -10.31 -33.01
C SER A 272 6.38 -11.15 -32.05
N ARG A 273 6.01 -11.18 -30.77
CA ARG A 273 6.71 -11.90 -29.70
C ARG A 273 5.96 -13.12 -29.20
N THR A 274 4.69 -13.24 -29.52
CA THR A 274 3.81 -14.30 -29.03
C THR A 274 3.99 -15.60 -29.84
N ASP A 275 4.07 -16.71 -29.11
CA ASP A 275 3.99 -18.07 -29.60
C ASP A 275 2.86 -18.84 -28.88
N PRO A 276 2.57 -20.11 -29.24
CA PRO A 276 1.48 -20.87 -28.63
C PRO A 276 1.61 -21.08 -27.11
N ILE A 277 2.79 -20.90 -26.52
CA ILE A 277 3.05 -21.09 -25.08
C ILE A 277 3.12 -19.73 -24.37
N ASN A 278 3.77 -18.75 -25.02
CA ASN A 278 4.12 -17.46 -24.43
C ASN A 278 3.32 -16.35 -25.10
N HIS A 279 2.46 -15.71 -24.33
CA HIS A 279 1.72 -14.51 -24.77
C HIS A 279 2.35 -13.26 -24.19
N TYR A 280 2.51 -12.24 -25.03
CA TYR A 280 3.08 -10.96 -24.64
C TYR A 280 2.08 -9.83 -24.88
N PHE A 281 2.02 -8.89 -23.92
CA PHE A 281 1.17 -7.70 -23.99
C PHE A 281 2.05 -6.48 -23.78
N LYS A 282 2.11 -5.60 -24.78
CA LYS A 282 2.91 -4.37 -24.76
C LYS A 282 2.11 -3.20 -24.22
N ARG A 283 2.64 -2.45 -23.25
CA ARG A 283 2.00 -1.23 -22.76
C ARG A 283 2.06 -0.14 -23.83
N ILE A 284 0.91 0.44 -24.16
CA ILE A 284 0.77 1.52 -25.14
C ILE A 284 0.33 2.85 -24.52
N LYS A 285 -0.28 2.83 -23.34
CA LYS A 285 -0.70 4.05 -22.61
C LYS A 285 -0.48 3.88 -21.12
N THR A 286 0.04 4.93 -20.49
CA THR A 286 0.19 5.05 -19.02
C THR A 286 -0.97 5.80 -18.38
N SER A 287 -1.91 6.29 -19.15
CA SER A 287 -3.10 7.02 -18.68
C SER A 287 -4.35 6.59 -19.43
N ILE A 288 -5.52 6.82 -18.80
CA ILE A 288 -6.81 6.58 -19.42
C ILE A 288 -7.81 7.68 -19.01
N ASN A 289 -8.55 8.19 -19.99
CA ASN A 289 -9.63 9.15 -19.75
C ASN A 289 -10.91 8.38 -19.39
N LEU A 290 -11.47 8.64 -18.21
CA LEU A 290 -12.66 7.97 -17.71
C LEU A 290 -13.96 8.58 -18.23
N LYS A 291 -13.95 9.82 -18.73
CA LYS A 291 -15.17 10.50 -19.25
C LYS A 291 -15.91 9.70 -20.31
N LYS A 292 -15.18 8.96 -21.13
CA LYS A 292 -15.75 8.23 -22.27
C LYS A 292 -16.67 7.06 -21.87
N TYR A 293 -16.62 6.64 -20.58
CA TYR A 293 -17.40 5.50 -20.10
C TYR A 293 -18.73 5.90 -19.41
N PHE A 294 -18.99 7.20 -19.28
CA PHE A 294 -20.16 7.76 -18.61
C PHE A 294 -21.01 8.64 -19.52
#